data_b56ee67b7017849c6c6caecede7a7464
#
_entry.id   b56ee67b7017849c6c6caecede7a7464
#
_cell.length_a   1.000
_cell.length_b   1.000
_cell.length_c   1.000
_cell.angle_alpha   90.00
_cell.angle_beta   90.00
_cell.angle_gamma   90.00
#
_symmetry.space_group_name_H-M   'P 1'
#
loop_
_entity.id
_entity.type
_entity.pdbx_description
1 polymer ?
#
loop_
_entity_poly.entity_id
_entity_poly.type
_entity_poly.pdbx_seq_one_letter_code
_entity_poly.pdbx_strand_id
1 'polypeptide(L)'
;MKQLVVFTLGVLVSICNAAEHQPKTEVGVSVHKVGESFEVKASYLVPMDICNAFAFITDYEDARNIKGIAESKIISRTDNKVIVERKAKETVLLFPLEINTTLEYTEMPNRGLNFEQIHGDNKTYKGTWRLEPQGSSTKFVYQSVIEVNSMVPKTVLEYFMKNTIKKRFEAMAARATLKAHAPNPKCA
;
A
#
# COMPACT_ATOMS: atom_id res chain seq x y z
N MET A 1 0.68 31.28 -72.96
CA MET A 1 1.34 30.55 -71.87
C MET A 1 0.55 30.84 -70.60
N LYS A 2 -0.28 29.89 -70.15
CA LYS A 2 -1.09 30.01 -68.94
C LYS A 2 -0.37 29.23 -67.86
N GLN A 3 0.10 29.91 -66.80
CA GLN A 3 0.65 29.29 -65.61
C GLN A 3 -0.50 28.82 -64.70
N LEU A 4 -0.47 27.54 -64.39
CA LEU A 4 -1.40 26.88 -63.45
C LEU A 4 -0.77 26.95 -62.04
N VAL A 5 -1.37 27.71 -61.14
CA VAL A 5 -0.96 27.77 -59.75
C VAL A 5 -1.74 26.69 -58.99
N VAL A 6 -1.04 25.67 -58.51
CA VAL A 6 -1.62 24.61 -57.64
C VAL A 6 -1.50 25.05 -56.17
N PHE A 7 -2.64 25.33 -55.54
CA PHE A 7 -2.73 25.56 -54.09
C PHE A 7 -2.81 24.21 -53.37
N THR A 8 -1.76 23.81 -52.69
CA THR A 8 -1.76 22.66 -51.78
C THR A 8 -2.30 23.12 -50.43
N LEU A 9 -3.52 22.64 -50.10
CA LEU A 9 -4.17 22.86 -48.82
C LEU A 9 -3.57 21.89 -47.77
N GLY A 10 -2.67 22.39 -46.91
CA GLY A 10 -2.09 21.61 -45.81
C GLY A 10 -3.12 21.46 -44.69
N VAL A 11 -3.58 20.21 -44.46
CA VAL A 11 -4.41 19.84 -43.31
C VAL A 11 -3.50 19.67 -42.11
N LEU A 12 -3.51 20.63 -41.17
CA LEU A 12 -2.91 20.51 -39.85
C LEU A 12 -3.78 19.62 -38.98
N VAL A 13 -3.38 18.36 -38.82
CA VAL A 13 -3.97 17.45 -37.83
C VAL A 13 -3.39 17.82 -36.45
N SER A 14 -4.17 18.56 -35.64
CA SER A 14 -3.87 18.78 -34.24
C SER A 14 -4.08 17.47 -33.47
N ILE A 15 -2.98 16.81 -33.10
CA ILE A 15 -3.01 15.67 -32.15
C ILE A 15 -3.25 16.24 -30.73
N CYS A 16 -4.51 16.24 -30.29
CA CYS A 16 -4.83 16.47 -28.90
C CYS A 16 -4.29 15.29 -28.07
N ASN A 17 -3.12 15.46 -27.45
CA ASN A 17 -2.68 14.60 -26.36
C ASN A 17 -3.58 14.87 -25.15
N ALA A 18 -4.67 14.11 -25.01
CA ALA A 18 -5.39 14.01 -23.75
C ALA A 18 -4.44 13.33 -22.76
N ALA A 19 -3.79 14.10 -21.91
CA ALA A 19 -3.13 13.57 -20.73
C ALA A 19 -4.23 12.91 -19.88
N GLU A 20 -4.21 11.59 -19.83
CA GLU A 20 -5.11 10.78 -19.02
C GLU A 20 -4.89 11.16 -17.55
N HIS A 21 -5.74 12.03 -17.05
CA HIS A 21 -5.73 12.45 -15.65
C HIS A 21 -6.24 11.27 -14.81
N GLN A 22 -5.33 10.38 -14.40
CA GLN A 22 -5.68 9.32 -13.45
C GLN A 22 -6.21 9.99 -12.17
N PRO A 23 -7.43 9.68 -11.74
CA PRO A 23 -7.99 10.26 -10.53
C PRO A 23 -7.09 9.86 -9.34
N LYS A 24 -6.52 10.85 -8.67
CA LYS A 24 -5.71 10.63 -7.48
C LYS A 24 -6.60 10.00 -6.42
N THR A 25 -6.34 8.74 -6.10
CA THR A 25 -7.06 8.03 -5.04
C THR A 25 -6.91 8.80 -3.72
N GLU A 26 -8.02 9.24 -3.15
CA GLU A 26 -8.01 9.90 -1.85
C GLU A 26 -7.65 8.88 -0.77
N VAL A 27 -6.60 9.17 0.00
CA VAL A 27 -6.10 8.30 1.05
C VAL A 27 -6.23 9.01 2.39
N GLY A 28 -7.16 8.52 3.20
CA GLY A 28 -7.29 8.95 4.59
C GLY A 28 -6.29 8.22 5.47
N VAL A 29 -5.46 8.95 6.21
CA VAL A 29 -4.52 8.37 7.19
C VAL A 29 -4.53 9.19 8.46
N SER A 30 -4.64 8.51 9.59
CA SER A 30 -4.43 9.11 10.90
C SER A 30 -3.44 8.29 11.72
N VAL A 31 -2.58 9.00 12.46
CA VAL A 31 -1.63 8.41 13.39
C VAL A 31 -1.78 9.13 14.73
N HIS A 32 -2.14 8.39 15.75
CA HIS A 32 -2.31 8.90 17.10
C HIS A 32 -1.32 8.20 18.03
N LYS A 33 -0.61 8.97 18.84
CA LYS A 33 0.20 8.41 19.92
C LYS A 33 -0.69 8.18 21.13
N VAL A 34 -0.66 6.97 21.67
CA VAL A 34 -1.37 6.54 22.86
C VAL A 34 -0.38 5.87 23.80
N GLY A 35 0.02 6.58 24.84
CA GLY A 35 1.12 6.14 25.70
C GLY A 35 2.43 5.97 24.93
N GLU A 36 2.98 4.77 24.92
CA GLU A 36 4.21 4.41 24.21
C GLU A 36 3.94 3.86 22.79
N SER A 37 2.68 3.62 22.45
CA SER A 37 2.26 3.04 21.17
C SER A 37 1.76 4.10 20.20
N PHE A 38 1.73 3.73 18.92
CA PHE A 38 1.08 4.48 17.86
C PHE A 38 -0.11 3.69 17.32
N GLU A 39 -1.28 4.30 17.32
CA GLU A 39 -2.44 3.81 16.59
C GLU A 39 -2.40 4.40 15.17
N VAL A 40 -2.44 3.51 14.17
CA VAL A 40 -2.49 3.88 12.77
C VAL A 40 -3.81 3.44 12.19
N LYS A 41 -4.53 4.36 11.55
CA LYS A 41 -5.73 4.06 10.76
C LYS A 41 -5.52 4.63 9.36
N ALA A 42 -5.86 3.82 8.36
CA ALA A 42 -5.83 4.27 6.98
C ALA A 42 -7.01 3.71 6.20
N SER A 43 -7.49 4.45 5.21
CA SER A 43 -8.48 3.95 4.26
C SER A 43 -8.32 4.59 2.89
N TYR A 44 -8.62 3.84 1.85
CA TYR A 44 -8.65 4.30 0.46
C TYR A 44 -9.57 3.43 -0.38
N LEU A 45 -10.10 3.99 -1.46
CA LEU A 45 -10.99 3.30 -2.40
C LEU A 45 -10.23 2.97 -3.68
N VAL A 46 -10.37 1.74 -4.18
CA VAL A 46 -9.73 1.30 -5.41
C VAL A 46 -10.78 0.70 -6.34
N PRO A 47 -10.76 0.99 -7.66
CA PRO A 47 -11.68 0.42 -8.63
C PRO A 47 -11.28 -1.03 -8.97
N MET A 48 -11.43 -1.93 -8.00
CA MET A 48 -11.20 -3.37 -8.16
C MET A 48 -12.23 -4.15 -7.34
N ASP A 49 -12.57 -5.36 -7.83
CA ASP A 49 -13.46 -6.26 -7.12
C ASP A 49 -12.82 -6.83 -5.85
N ILE A 50 -13.66 -7.43 -5.02
CA ILE A 50 -13.26 -7.92 -3.69
C ILE A 50 -12.24 -9.06 -3.75
N CYS A 51 -12.29 -9.93 -4.77
CA CYS A 51 -11.33 -11.02 -4.92
C CYS A 51 -9.94 -10.48 -5.25
N ASN A 52 -9.84 -9.58 -6.23
CA ASN A 52 -8.60 -8.91 -6.59
C ASN A 52 -8.04 -8.08 -5.42
N ALA A 53 -8.92 -7.41 -4.66
CA ALA A 53 -8.52 -6.69 -3.46
C ALA A 53 -7.94 -7.60 -2.38
N PHE A 54 -8.54 -8.78 -2.17
CA PHE A 54 -8.02 -9.77 -1.25
C PHE A 54 -6.68 -10.35 -1.73
N ALA A 55 -6.58 -10.70 -3.00
CA ALA A 55 -5.32 -11.15 -3.60
C ALA A 55 -4.21 -10.09 -3.46
N PHE A 56 -4.54 -8.80 -3.58
CA PHE A 56 -3.57 -7.71 -3.40
C PHE A 56 -3.02 -7.62 -1.98
N ILE A 57 -3.87 -7.70 -0.94
CA ILE A 57 -3.39 -7.60 0.46
C ILE A 57 -2.71 -8.87 0.95
N THR A 58 -2.92 -10.01 0.28
CA THR A 58 -2.32 -11.31 0.61
C THR A 58 -1.10 -11.65 -0.25
N ASP A 59 -0.67 -10.74 -1.15
CA ASP A 59 0.59 -10.83 -1.87
C ASP A 59 1.74 -10.34 -0.96
N TYR A 60 2.06 -11.16 0.05
CA TYR A 60 3.00 -10.78 1.10
C TYR A 60 4.41 -10.50 0.59
N GLU A 61 4.85 -11.22 -0.42
CA GLU A 61 6.20 -11.06 -0.98
C GLU A 61 6.32 -9.78 -1.82
N ASP A 62 5.23 -9.33 -2.44
CA ASP A 62 5.17 -8.07 -3.17
C ASP A 62 5.35 -6.85 -2.25
N ALA A 63 5.18 -7.02 -0.93
CA ALA A 63 5.41 -5.96 0.05
C ALA A 63 6.85 -5.39 0.00
N ARG A 64 7.85 -6.16 -0.47
CA ARG A 64 9.22 -5.67 -0.73
C ARG A 64 9.30 -4.49 -1.71
N ASN A 65 8.26 -4.29 -2.51
CA ASN A 65 8.14 -3.15 -3.43
C ASN A 65 7.54 -1.90 -2.76
N ILE A 66 7.20 -1.97 -1.47
CA ILE A 66 6.76 -0.81 -0.68
C ILE A 66 8.03 -0.15 -0.11
N LYS A 67 8.18 1.16 -0.34
CA LYS A 67 9.34 1.91 0.16
C LYS A 67 9.49 1.71 1.67
N GLY A 68 10.71 1.37 2.10
CA GLY A 68 11.05 1.10 3.49
C GLY A 68 10.90 -0.36 3.91
N ILE A 69 10.37 -1.24 3.05
CA ILE A 69 10.42 -2.69 3.27
C ILE A 69 11.56 -3.25 2.40
N ALA A 70 12.63 -3.69 3.04
CA ALA A 70 13.80 -4.24 2.35
C ALA A 70 13.57 -5.70 1.95
N GLU A 71 12.91 -6.46 2.83
CA GLU A 71 12.65 -7.89 2.61
C GLU A 71 11.24 -8.24 3.11
N SER A 72 10.58 -9.16 2.41
CA SER A 72 9.31 -9.78 2.84
C SER A 72 9.24 -11.18 2.25
N LYS A 73 9.12 -12.21 3.11
CA LYS A 73 9.19 -13.62 2.72
C LYS A 73 8.18 -14.44 3.51
N ILE A 74 7.42 -15.28 2.82
CA ILE A 74 6.56 -16.29 3.45
C ILE A 74 7.45 -17.40 4.01
N ILE A 75 7.32 -17.68 5.30
CA ILE A 75 8.03 -18.77 5.99
C ILE A 75 7.18 -20.04 6.04
N SER A 76 5.90 -19.88 6.33
CA SER A 76 4.95 -20.99 6.31
C SER A 76 3.55 -20.53 5.95
N ARG A 77 2.78 -21.47 5.44
CA ARG A 77 1.34 -21.30 5.18
C ARG A 77 0.62 -22.58 5.56
N THR A 78 -0.37 -22.47 6.43
CA THR A 78 -1.21 -23.58 6.87
C THR A 78 -2.65 -23.08 6.97
N ASP A 79 -3.54 -23.65 6.17
CA ASP A 79 -4.95 -23.22 6.05
C ASP A 79 -5.05 -21.70 5.79
N ASN A 80 -5.66 -20.97 6.75
CA ASN A 80 -5.83 -19.53 6.69
C ASN A 80 -4.75 -18.75 7.45
N LYS A 81 -3.71 -19.43 7.95
CA LYS A 81 -2.58 -18.80 8.66
C LYS A 81 -1.35 -18.73 7.78
N VAL A 82 -0.70 -17.57 7.77
CA VAL A 82 0.53 -17.33 7.03
C VAL A 82 1.53 -16.64 7.92
N ILE A 83 2.73 -17.20 8.02
CA ILE A 83 3.85 -16.58 8.74
C ILE A 83 4.77 -15.91 7.74
N VAL A 84 5.03 -14.64 7.96
CA VAL A 84 5.84 -13.81 7.08
C VAL A 84 6.95 -13.12 7.85
N GLU A 85 8.18 -13.27 7.40
CA GLU A 85 9.31 -12.46 7.87
C GLU A 85 9.41 -11.18 7.05
N ARG A 86 9.62 -10.06 7.74
CA ARG A 86 9.85 -8.75 7.12
C ARG A 86 11.01 -8.04 7.74
N LYS A 87 11.77 -7.37 6.89
CA LYS A 87 12.80 -6.43 7.30
C LYS A 87 12.45 -5.06 6.74
N ALA A 88 12.27 -4.10 7.63
CA ALA A 88 12.11 -2.70 7.28
C ALA A 88 13.43 -1.94 7.50
N LYS A 89 13.82 -1.11 6.54
CA LYS A 89 14.98 -0.22 6.63
C LYS A 89 14.58 1.19 6.30
N GLU A 90 14.81 2.09 7.23
CA GLU A 90 14.47 3.50 7.08
C GLU A 90 15.58 4.39 7.64
N THR A 91 15.61 5.63 7.20
CA THR A 91 16.39 6.68 7.83
C THR A 91 15.42 7.72 8.37
N VAL A 92 15.36 7.83 9.68
CA VAL A 92 14.52 8.79 10.38
C VAL A 92 15.37 10.00 10.76
N LEU A 93 15.32 11.03 9.92
CA LEU A 93 16.30 12.13 9.92
C LEU A 93 17.71 11.58 9.66
N LEU A 94 18.58 11.60 10.67
CA LEU A 94 19.96 11.07 10.61
C LEU A 94 20.10 9.69 11.30
N PHE A 95 19.00 9.15 11.84
CA PHE A 95 19.01 7.90 12.59
C PHE A 95 18.62 6.73 11.66
N PRO A 96 19.53 5.76 11.43
CA PRO A 96 19.14 4.53 10.76
C PRO A 96 18.19 3.73 11.66
N LEU A 97 17.12 3.24 11.08
CA LEU A 97 16.13 2.39 11.74
C LEU A 97 16.00 1.10 10.92
N GLU A 98 16.41 0.01 11.51
CA GLU A 98 16.18 -1.34 10.97
C GLU A 98 15.25 -2.07 11.92
N ILE A 99 14.18 -2.67 11.40
CA ILE A 99 13.18 -3.40 12.18
C ILE A 99 12.94 -4.74 11.50
N ASN A 100 13.20 -5.81 12.23
CA ASN A 100 12.88 -7.17 11.81
C ASN A 100 11.58 -7.60 12.51
N THR A 101 10.68 -8.22 11.76
CA THR A 101 9.40 -8.71 12.28
C THR A 101 9.04 -10.04 11.67
N THR A 102 8.55 -10.95 12.49
CA THR A 102 7.84 -12.15 12.05
C THR A 102 6.38 -11.97 12.42
N LEU A 103 5.53 -11.91 11.41
CA LEU A 103 4.10 -11.65 11.55
C LEU A 103 3.31 -12.92 11.25
N GLU A 104 2.41 -13.30 12.13
CA GLU A 104 1.35 -14.27 11.82
C GLU A 104 0.16 -13.51 11.25
N TYR A 105 -0.28 -13.88 10.06
CA TYR A 105 -1.49 -13.42 9.42
C TYR A 105 -2.57 -14.48 9.53
N THR A 106 -3.80 -14.06 9.85
CA THR A 106 -5.00 -14.90 9.74
C THR A 106 -5.87 -14.34 8.63
N GLU A 107 -5.93 -15.05 7.53
CA GLU A 107 -6.68 -14.66 6.33
C GLU A 107 -8.17 -14.93 6.49
N MET A 108 -8.99 -13.98 6.06
CA MET A 108 -10.45 -14.11 5.94
C MET A 108 -10.81 -13.83 4.47
N PRO A 109 -10.94 -14.87 3.61
CA PRO A 109 -11.13 -14.72 2.18
C PRO A 109 -12.22 -13.69 1.82
N ASN A 110 -11.86 -12.75 0.95
CA ASN A 110 -12.73 -11.66 0.47
C ASN A 110 -13.29 -10.73 1.58
N ARG A 111 -12.73 -10.79 2.79
CA ARG A 111 -13.10 -9.89 3.91
C ARG A 111 -11.93 -9.10 4.45
N GLY A 112 -10.72 -9.68 4.38
CA GLY A 112 -9.51 -9.05 4.91
C GLY A 112 -8.61 -10.04 5.64
N LEU A 113 -7.83 -9.54 6.59
CA LEU A 113 -6.94 -10.33 7.43
C LEU A 113 -6.67 -9.64 8.76
N ASN A 114 -6.31 -10.42 9.77
CA ASN A 114 -5.69 -9.94 10.99
C ASN A 114 -4.20 -10.27 10.94
N PHE A 115 -3.39 -9.52 11.66
CA PHE A 115 -1.98 -9.82 11.82
C PHE A 115 -1.48 -9.48 13.23
N GLU A 116 -0.51 -10.24 13.69
CA GLU A 116 0.17 -10.00 14.95
C GLU A 116 1.64 -10.41 14.85
N GLN A 117 2.53 -9.61 15.42
CA GLN A 117 3.93 -9.95 15.54
C GLN A 117 4.11 -11.06 16.56
N ILE A 118 4.71 -12.17 16.13
CA ILE A 118 5.06 -13.30 17.00
C ILE A 118 6.54 -13.25 17.43
N HIS A 119 7.41 -12.62 16.61
CA HIS A 119 8.82 -12.35 16.91
C HIS A 119 9.23 -11.04 16.25
N GLY A 120 10.22 -10.34 16.82
CA GLY A 120 10.83 -9.17 16.21
C GLY A 120 11.17 -8.05 17.17
N ASP A 121 11.56 -6.92 16.58
CA ASP A 121 12.15 -5.80 17.31
C ASP A 121 11.12 -4.85 17.94
N ASN A 122 9.84 -4.90 17.50
CA ASN A 122 8.80 -4.11 18.15
C ASN A 122 8.36 -4.77 19.47
N LYS A 123 7.94 -3.98 20.44
CA LYS A 123 7.30 -4.52 21.64
C LYS A 123 5.89 -5.00 21.35
N THR A 124 5.18 -4.28 20.48
CA THR A 124 3.85 -4.65 20.00
C THR A 124 3.72 -4.25 18.54
N TYR A 125 3.20 -5.15 17.71
CA TYR A 125 2.74 -4.82 16.37
C TYR A 125 1.62 -5.76 15.96
N LYS A 126 0.41 -5.26 15.92
CA LYS A 126 -0.78 -6.01 15.50
C LYS A 126 -1.80 -5.11 14.83
N GLY A 127 -2.66 -5.72 14.05
CA GLY A 127 -3.68 -4.95 13.35
C GLY A 127 -4.57 -5.77 12.44
N THR A 128 -5.31 -5.06 11.61
CA THR A 128 -6.30 -5.62 10.69
C THR A 128 -6.28 -4.91 9.36
N TRP A 129 -6.56 -5.65 8.31
CA TRP A 129 -7.07 -5.15 7.05
C TRP A 129 -8.50 -5.61 6.89
N ARG A 130 -9.39 -4.72 6.50
CA ARG A 130 -10.76 -5.03 6.10
C ARG A 130 -11.01 -4.54 4.69
N LEU A 131 -11.77 -5.31 3.95
CA LEU A 131 -12.16 -5.03 2.58
C LEU A 131 -13.68 -4.85 2.54
N GLU A 132 -14.13 -3.69 2.11
CA GLU A 132 -15.55 -3.32 2.06
C GLU A 132 -15.94 -3.07 0.61
N PRO A 133 -16.78 -3.94 -0.01
CA PRO A 133 -17.25 -3.74 -1.38
C PRO A 133 -18.09 -2.46 -1.49
N GLN A 134 -17.83 -1.66 -2.52
CA GLN A 134 -18.58 -0.44 -2.85
C GLN A 134 -18.84 -0.37 -4.36
N GLY A 135 -19.92 -1.00 -4.81
CA GLY A 135 -20.22 -1.14 -6.24
C GLY A 135 -19.13 -1.92 -6.98
N SER A 136 -18.52 -1.33 -8.00
CA SER A 136 -17.40 -1.91 -8.75
C SER A 136 -16.03 -1.65 -8.10
N SER A 137 -16.01 -1.06 -6.92
CA SER A 137 -14.79 -0.71 -6.18
C SER A 137 -14.74 -1.43 -4.84
N THR A 138 -13.56 -1.48 -4.25
CA THR A 138 -13.38 -1.97 -2.89
C THR A 138 -12.68 -0.90 -2.04
N LYS A 139 -13.23 -0.62 -0.86
CA LYS A 139 -12.60 0.21 0.15
C LYS A 139 -11.70 -0.65 1.01
N PHE A 140 -10.44 -0.27 1.08
CA PHE A 140 -9.43 -0.85 1.95
C PHE A 140 -9.41 -0.08 3.26
N VAL A 141 -9.52 -0.77 4.39
CA VAL A 141 -9.48 -0.19 5.73
C VAL A 141 -8.41 -0.89 6.54
N TYR A 142 -7.46 -0.12 7.01
CA TYR A 142 -6.34 -0.58 7.84
C TYR A 142 -6.40 0.00 9.23
N GLN A 143 -6.12 -0.83 10.23
CA GLN A 143 -5.95 -0.40 11.60
C GLN A 143 -4.81 -1.17 12.24
N SER A 144 -3.93 -0.50 12.97
CA SER A 144 -2.88 -1.18 13.74
C SER A 144 -2.50 -0.42 15.00
N VAL A 145 -1.90 -1.16 15.92
CA VAL A 145 -1.18 -0.65 17.08
C VAL A 145 0.26 -1.13 16.96
N ILE A 146 1.20 -0.19 17.08
CA ILE A 146 2.63 -0.48 17.05
C ILE A 146 3.34 0.25 18.19
N GLU A 147 4.16 -0.48 18.95
CA GLU A 147 5.11 0.06 19.90
C GLU A 147 6.51 -0.31 19.45
N VAL A 148 7.24 0.70 18.94
CA VAL A 148 8.58 0.50 18.38
C VAL A 148 9.60 0.50 19.50
N ASN A 149 10.41 -0.55 19.58
CA ASN A 149 11.57 -0.58 20.45
C ASN A 149 12.77 -0.02 19.68
N SER A 150 13.09 1.26 19.91
CA SER A 150 14.21 1.91 19.24
C SER A 150 14.87 2.96 20.13
N MET A 151 16.13 3.26 19.84
CA MET A 151 16.87 4.39 20.49
C MET A 151 16.56 5.75 19.85
N VAL A 152 15.73 5.78 18.80
CA VAL A 152 15.30 7.03 18.16
C VAL A 152 14.44 7.83 19.15
N PRO A 153 14.73 9.12 19.37
CA PRO A 153 13.93 9.96 20.25
C PRO A 153 12.45 9.92 19.86
N LYS A 154 11.56 9.79 20.85
CA LYS A 154 10.10 9.59 20.63
C LYS A 154 9.47 10.69 19.77
N THR A 155 9.89 11.94 19.94
CA THR A 155 9.39 13.06 19.14
C THR A 155 9.79 12.95 17.66
N VAL A 156 10.97 12.43 17.39
CA VAL A 156 11.48 12.16 16.04
C VAL A 156 10.71 11.00 15.42
N LEU A 157 10.49 9.94 16.20
CA LEU A 157 9.70 8.78 15.76
C LEU A 157 8.25 9.18 15.47
N GLU A 158 7.63 10.01 16.30
CA GLU A 158 6.27 10.52 16.09
C GLU A 158 6.16 11.34 14.79
N TYR A 159 7.12 12.24 14.56
CA TYR A 159 7.19 13.01 13.32
C TYR A 159 7.31 12.09 12.10
N PHE A 160 8.19 11.09 12.16
CA PHE A 160 8.37 10.09 11.12
C PHE A 160 7.08 9.30 10.86
N MET A 161 6.46 8.76 11.92
CA MET A 161 5.23 7.99 11.80
C MET A 161 4.12 8.80 11.10
N LYS A 162 3.89 10.04 11.50
CA LYS A 162 2.87 10.89 10.90
C LYS A 162 3.12 11.20 9.42
N ASN A 163 4.36 11.45 9.04
CA ASN A 163 4.70 11.89 7.67
C ASN A 163 4.98 10.74 6.71
N THR A 164 5.68 9.70 7.16
CA THR A 164 6.09 8.60 6.29
C THR A 164 4.98 7.59 6.08
N ILE A 165 4.18 7.29 7.11
CA ILE A 165 3.08 6.33 6.99
C ILE A 165 2.05 6.79 5.97
N LYS A 166 1.69 8.07 5.94
CA LYS A 166 0.78 8.61 4.92
C LYS A 166 1.29 8.34 3.50
N LYS A 167 2.57 8.67 3.23
CA LYS A 167 3.18 8.44 1.92
C LYS A 167 3.21 6.96 1.52
N ARG A 168 3.36 6.05 2.49
CA ARG A 168 3.30 4.60 2.24
C ARG A 168 1.91 4.15 1.81
N PHE A 169 0.86 4.62 2.49
CA PHE A 169 -0.52 4.29 2.09
C PHE A 169 -0.89 4.91 0.75
N GLU A 170 -0.43 6.12 0.44
CA GLU A 170 -0.58 6.72 -0.89
C GLU A 170 0.09 5.86 -1.97
N ALA A 171 1.30 5.38 -1.74
CA ALA A 171 1.99 4.48 -2.67
C ALA A 171 1.29 3.13 -2.80
N MET A 172 0.76 2.57 -1.70
CA MET A 172 -0.01 1.32 -1.73
C MET A 172 -1.31 1.49 -2.52
N ALA A 173 -2.04 2.57 -2.32
CA ALA A 173 -3.27 2.88 -3.05
C ALA A 173 -3.00 3.03 -4.56
N ALA A 174 -1.94 3.75 -4.93
CA ALA A 174 -1.53 3.88 -6.33
C ALA A 174 -1.18 2.53 -6.96
N ARG A 175 -0.45 1.67 -6.24
CA ARG A 175 -0.13 0.29 -6.71
C ARG A 175 -1.37 -0.58 -6.85
N ALA A 176 -2.30 -0.51 -5.89
CA ALA A 176 -3.56 -1.23 -5.97
C ALA A 176 -4.35 -0.80 -7.21
N THR A 177 -4.40 0.51 -7.50
CA THR A 177 -5.06 1.05 -8.69
C THR A 177 -4.41 0.54 -9.99
N LEU A 178 -3.07 0.49 -10.05
CA LEU A 178 -2.37 -0.09 -11.21
C LEU A 178 -2.67 -1.57 -11.41
N LYS A 179 -2.79 -2.33 -10.31
CA LYS A 179 -3.12 -3.77 -10.35
C LYS A 179 -4.60 -4.05 -10.56
N ALA A 180 -5.48 -3.05 -10.43
CA ALA A 180 -6.94 -3.23 -10.54
C ALA A 180 -7.40 -3.81 -11.89
N HIS A 181 -6.65 -3.54 -12.95
CA HIS A 181 -6.96 -4.00 -14.32
C HIS A 181 -6.11 -5.19 -14.76
N ALA A 182 -5.22 -5.68 -13.92
CA ALA A 182 -4.38 -6.83 -14.26
C ALA A 182 -5.19 -8.14 -14.11
N PRO A 183 -5.14 -9.04 -15.11
CA PRO A 183 -5.78 -10.36 -14.99
C PRO A 183 -5.21 -11.11 -13.78
N ASN A 184 -6.12 -11.62 -12.94
CA ASN A 184 -5.73 -12.46 -11.82
C ASN A 184 -6.35 -13.85 -11.95
N PRO A 185 -5.57 -14.90 -12.25
CA PRO A 185 -6.09 -16.25 -12.46
C PRO A 185 -6.75 -16.85 -11.21
N LYS A 186 -6.51 -16.28 -10.02
CA LYS A 186 -7.17 -16.71 -8.78
C LYS A 186 -8.56 -16.13 -8.61
N CYS A 187 -8.96 -15.17 -9.46
CA CYS A 187 -10.23 -14.45 -9.39
C CYS A 187 -11.07 -14.61 -10.69
N ALA A 188 -10.64 -15.47 -11.60
CA ALA A 188 -11.32 -15.77 -12.85
C ALA A 188 -12.42 -16.82 -12.65
#